data_062504ab2ec424e23ac34413c54dc1f8
#
_entry.id   062504ab2ec424e23ac34413c54dc1f8
#
_cell.length_a   1.000
_cell.length_b   1.000
_cell.length_c   1.000
_cell.angle_alpha   90.00
_cell.angle_beta   90.00
_cell.angle_gamma   90.00
#
_symmetry.space_group_name_H-M   'P 1'
#
loop_
_entity.id
_entity.type
_entity.pdbx_description
1 polymer ?
#
loop_
_entity_poly.entity_id
_entity_poly.type
_entity_poly.pdbx_seq_one_letter_code
_entity_poly.pdbx_strand_id
1 'polypeptide(L)'
;MIKLLWNTHNQENTLTDDINLKKELFINNKWGLYHKENSDKWIYEILKKIKYTSISDIKNLQDEDVLIIIDSNPEKKIKFYEKIKLVCSKILLFHLGDETGSYDLSQIYHKCTYVFRTFCSNKYFDNEKVKCIPLGYKSGIVNKKTSYRKYKWSFTGTPHKSSRHDLLFQLSAIKPFFCHKTEKFNKKIIEVNEMSDVLSATEFLPCPNGFFHPDTYRLYEALECGCIPIVENAYKYYDRLYPNNPFIKIGKWIDAQNIIKNWNIEKIKDKQDECNKWWKNYKINLQAFIKNKTI
;
A
#
# COMPACT_ATOMS: atom_id res chain seq x y z
N MET A 1 -18.94 -21.17 -0.68
CA MET A 1 -17.53 -21.24 -1.22
C MET A 1 -16.92 -19.85 -1.17
N ILE A 2 -15.55 -19.70 -1.10
CA ILE A 2 -14.92 -18.38 -1.16
C ILE A 2 -14.53 -18.09 -2.60
N LYS A 3 -15.02 -16.99 -3.15
CA LYS A 3 -14.75 -16.52 -4.51
C LYS A 3 -14.01 -15.18 -4.46
N LEU A 4 -13.01 -15.00 -5.32
CA LEU A 4 -12.23 -13.78 -5.44
C LEU A 4 -12.49 -13.13 -6.81
N LEU A 5 -12.98 -11.91 -6.80
CA LEU A 5 -13.13 -11.04 -7.96
C LEU A 5 -12.15 -9.87 -7.86
N TRP A 6 -11.22 -9.78 -8.80
CA TRP A 6 -10.46 -8.55 -8.99
C TRP A 6 -11.22 -7.65 -9.96
N ASN A 7 -11.90 -6.66 -9.41
CA ASN A 7 -12.78 -5.79 -10.18
C ASN A 7 -11.97 -4.74 -10.95
N THR A 8 -11.43 -5.16 -12.09
CA THR A 8 -10.74 -4.29 -13.02
C THR A 8 -11.75 -3.54 -13.88
N HIS A 9 -11.39 -2.35 -14.38
CA HIS A 9 -12.28 -1.52 -15.21
C HIS A 9 -12.83 -2.21 -16.47
N ASN A 10 -12.21 -3.27 -16.95
CA ASN A 10 -12.66 -4.00 -18.12
C ASN A 10 -14.04 -4.68 -17.96
N GLN A 11 -14.51 -4.89 -16.73
CA GLN A 11 -15.83 -5.50 -16.49
C GLN A 11 -16.99 -4.50 -16.60
N GLU A 12 -16.73 -3.19 -16.44
CA GLU A 12 -17.76 -2.16 -16.64
C GLU A 12 -18.07 -1.92 -18.12
N ASN A 13 -17.13 -2.20 -19.02
CA ASN A 13 -17.32 -2.06 -20.46
C ASN A 13 -18.43 -2.99 -21.02
N THR A 14 -18.84 -4.00 -20.27
CA THR A 14 -19.95 -4.88 -20.65
C THR A 14 -21.32 -4.39 -20.15
N LEU A 15 -21.35 -3.35 -19.32
CA LEU A 15 -22.58 -2.84 -18.67
C LEU A 15 -23.02 -1.45 -19.13
N THR A 16 -22.20 -0.73 -19.91
CA THR A 16 -22.55 0.59 -20.45
C THR A 16 -22.21 0.68 -21.93
N ASP A 17 -23.21 1.03 -22.75
CA ASP A 17 -23.03 1.34 -24.17
C ASP A 17 -22.51 2.76 -24.41
N ASP A 18 -22.25 3.52 -23.34
CA ASP A 18 -21.80 4.91 -23.42
C ASP A 18 -20.29 5.00 -23.71
N ILE A 19 -19.98 5.37 -24.96
CA ILE A 19 -18.61 5.54 -25.47
C ILE A 19 -17.86 6.67 -24.75
N ASN A 20 -18.55 7.70 -24.27
CA ASN A 20 -17.93 8.83 -23.57
C ASN A 20 -17.51 8.44 -22.16
N LEU A 21 -18.33 7.66 -21.47
CA LEU A 21 -18.00 7.09 -20.16
C LEU A 21 -16.79 6.14 -20.26
N LYS A 22 -16.72 5.34 -21.35
CA LYS A 22 -15.56 4.47 -21.66
C LYS A 22 -14.26 5.27 -21.84
N LYS A 23 -14.32 6.44 -22.50
CA LYS A 23 -13.16 7.33 -22.68
C LYS A 23 -12.71 7.98 -21.38
N GLU A 24 -13.62 8.46 -20.55
CA GLU A 24 -13.32 9.06 -19.25
C GLU A 24 -12.70 8.02 -18.29
N LEU A 25 -13.24 6.82 -18.23
CA LEU A 25 -12.70 5.70 -17.45
C LEU A 25 -11.29 5.32 -17.93
N PHE A 26 -11.04 5.31 -19.24
CA PHE A 26 -9.73 5.01 -19.82
C PHE A 26 -8.69 6.11 -19.51
N ILE A 27 -9.08 7.39 -19.54
CA ILE A 27 -8.22 8.53 -19.22
C ILE A 27 -7.85 8.54 -17.72
N ASN A 28 -8.81 8.27 -16.84
CA ASN A 28 -8.60 8.21 -15.40
C ASN A 28 -7.73 7.00 -14.97
N ASN A 29 -7.73 5.91 -15.75
CA ASN A 29 -6.87 4.75 -15.54
C ASN A 29 -5.38 5.02 -15.77
N LYS A 30 -5.03 6.03 -16.54
CA LYS A 30 -3.62 6.41 -16.79
C LYS A 30 -2.86 6.84 -15.54
N TRP A 31 -3.57 7.15 -14.44
CA TRP A 31 -3.01 7.56 -13.16
C TRP A 31 -3.11 6.49 -12.06
N GLY A 32 -3.62 5.32 -12.39
CA GLY A 32 -3.85 4.24 -11.42
C GLY A 32 -2.55 3.64 -10.86
N LEU A 33 -2.12 4.16 -9.71
CA LEU A 33 -1.11 3.54 -8.84
C LEU A 33 -1.52 2.14 -8.36
N TYR A 34 -2.78 1.79 -8.54
CA TYR A 34 -3.43 0.62 -7.96
C TYR A 34 -3.81 -0.42 -9.01
N HIS A 35 -3.09 -0.46 -10.11
CA HIS A 35 -3.24 -1.55 -11.08
C HIS A 35 -2.91 -2.89 -10.41
N LYS A 36 -3.66 -3.93 -10.78
CA LYS A 36 -3.42 -5.30 -10.35
C LYS A 36 -1.94 -5.67 -10.41
N GLU A 37 -1.27 -5.31 -11.50
CA GLU A 37 0.15 -5.56 -11.75
C GLU A 37 1.10 -4.92 -10.72
N ASN A 38 0.70 -3.83 -10.05
CA ASN A 38 1.52 -3.16 -9.05
C ASN A 38 1.29 -3.67 -7.62
N SER A 39 0.14 -4.24 -7.32
CA SER A 39 -0.28 -4.60 -5.96
C SER A 39 -0.63 -6.07 -5.77
N ASP A 40 -0.65 -6.87 -6.84
CA ASP A 40 -1.11 -8.26 -6.79
C ASP A 40 -0.31 -9.10 -5.79
N LYS A 41 1.00 -8.98 -5.77
CA LYS A 41 1.88 -9.72 -4.84
C LYS A 41 1.53 -9.45 -3.39
N TRP A 42 1.31 -8.17 -3.03
CA TRP A 42 0.91 -7.80 -1.69
C TRP A 42 -0.47 -8.36 -1.33
N ILE A 43 -1.44 -8.23 -2.22
CA ILE A 43 -2.79 -8.75 -1.99
C ILE A 43 -2.77 -10.28 -1.85
N TYR A 44 -2.05 -11.00 -2.71
CA TYR A 44 -1.90 -12.45 -2.58
C TYR A 44 -1.18 -12.85 -1.30
N GLU A 45 -0.19 -12.07 -0.85
CA GLU A 45 0.50 -12.31 0.42
C GLU A 45 -0.48 -12.25 1.61
N ILE A 46 -1.36 -11.24 1.67
CA ILE A 46 -2.30 -11.10 2.78
C ILE A 46 -3.48 -12.08 2.68
N LEU A 47 -3.76 -12.62 1.51
CA LEU A 47 -4.82 -13.63 1.28
C LEU A 47 -4.32 -15.08 1.30
N LYS A 48 -3.02 -15.32 1.46
CA LYS A 48 -2.43 -16.67 1.28
C LYS A 48 -2.97 -17.77 2.22
N LYS A 49 -3.59 -17.40 3.34
CA LYS A 49 -4.22 -18.35 4.28
C LYS A 49 -5.66 -18.71 3.90
N ILE A 50 -6.16 -18.16 2.81
CA ILE A 50 -7.54 -18.37 2.34
C ILE A 50 -7.49 -19.21 1.06
N LYS A 51 -8.25 -20.29 1.04
CA LYS A 51 -8.51 -21.05 -0.19
C LYS A 51 -9.69 -20.40 -0.91
N TYR A 52 -9.49 -19.89 -2.10
CA TYR A 52 -10.51 -19.23 -2.91
C TYR A 52 -10.44 -19.66 -4.36
N THR A 53 -11.53 -19.49 -5.09
CA THR A 53 -11.59 -19.60 -6.55
C THR A 53 -11.65 -18.22 -7.16
N SER A 54 -10.72 -17.90 -8.07
CA SER A 54 -10.79 -16.65 -8.84
C SER A 54 -11.91 -16.70 -9.87
N ILE A 55 -12.70 -15.63 -9.93
CA ILE A 55 -13.78 -15.47 -10.90
C ILE A 55 -13.58 -14.20 -11.71
N SER A 56 -14.09 -14.17 -12.94
CA SER A 56 -14.04 -13.02 -13.85
C SER A 56 -15.35 -12.24 -13.89
N ASP A 57 -16.45 -12.87 -13.46
CA ASP A 57 -17.78 -12.24 -13.42
C ASP A 57 -18.62 -12.79 -12.25
N ILE A 58 -19.83 -12.24 -12.08
CA ILE A 58 -20.72 -12.56 -10.97
C ILE A 58 -21.87 -13.53 -11.35
N LYS A 59 -21.89 -14.07 -12.55
CA LYS A 59 -23.04 -14.86 -13.07
C LYS A 59 -23.31 -16.13 -12.28
N ASN A 60 -22.26 -16.73 -11.73
CA ASN A 60 -22.31 -17.99 -11.00
C ASN A 60 -22.13 -17.81 -9.48
N LEU A 61 -22.44 -16.63 -8.94
CA LEU A 61 -22.47 -16.42 -7.51
C LEU A 61 -23.73 -17.02 -6.90
N GLN A 62 -23.57 -17.60 -5.69
CA GLN A 62 -24.67 -18.10 -4.86
C GLN A 62 -24.72 -17.26 -3.57
N ASP A 63 -25.88 -17.22 -2.91
CA ASP A 63 -26.05 -16.44 -1.68
C ASP A 63 -25.15 -16.90 -0.54
N GLU A 64 -24.90 -18.22 -0.45
CA GLU A 64 -23.99 -18.80 0.54
C GLU A 64 -22.50 -18.61 0.23
N ASP A 65 -22.14 -18.01 -0.89
CA ASP A 65 -20.74 -17.69 -1.21
C ASP A 65 -20.22 -16.52 -0.36
N VAL A 66 -18.93 -16.55 -0.08
CA VAL A 66 -18.20 -15.40 0.42
C VAL A 66 -17.46 -14.75 -0.73
N LEU A 67 -17.85 -13.56 -1.10
CA LEU A 67 -17.22 -12.84 -2.20
C LEU A 67 -16.19 -11.85 -1.69
N ILE A 68 -14.94 -12.05 -2.07
CA ILE A 68 -13.85 -11.10 -1.88
C ILE A 68 -13.74 -10.26 -3.17
N ILE A 69 -13.91 -8.94 -3.04
CA ILE A 69 -13.78 -7.99 -4.15
C ILE A 69 -12.54 -7.14 -3.92
N ILE A 70 -11.66 -7.06 -4.91
CA ILE A 70 -10.52 -6.12 -4.93
C ILE A 70 -10.86 -5.02 -5.91
N ASP A 71 -10.99 -3.78 -5.43
CA ASP A 71 -11.44 -2.66 -6.22
C ASP A 71 -10.70 -1.36 -5.86
N SER A 72 -10.26 -0.62 -6.86
CA SER A 72 -9.56 0.66 -6.65
C SER A 72 -10.47 1.88 -6.74
N ASN A 73 -11.64 1.74 -7.37
CA ASN A 73 -12.57 2.85 -7.58
C ASN A 73 -14.04 2.38 -7.39
N PRO A 74 -14.39 1.87 -6.21
CA PRO A 74 -15.74 1.37 -5.96
C PRO A 74 -16.81 2.47 -6.07
N GLU A 75 -16.46 3.75 -5.80
CA GLU A 75 -17.33 4.91 -5.88
C GLU A 75 -17.99 5.09 -7.24
N LYS A 76 -17.35 4.59 -8.30
CA LYS A 76 -17.85 4.65 -9.67
C LYS A 76 -18.79 3.48 -10.04
N LYS A 77 -19.04 2.56 -9.11
CA LYS A 77 -19.65 1.25 -9.38
C LYS A 77 -20.85 0.93 -8.49
N ILE A 78 -21.60 1.91 -8.02
CA ILE A 78 -22.74 1.73 -7.10
C ILE A 78 -23.71 0.66 -7.60
N LYS A 79 -24.11 0.71 -8.88
CA LYS A 79 -25.04 -0.26 -9.49
C LYS A 79 -24.50 -1.69 -9.49
N PHE A 80 -23.19 -1.85 -9.62
CA PHE A 80 -22.53 -3.15 -9.53
C PHE A 80 -22.65 -3.72 -8.11
N TYR A 81 -22.37 -2.92 -7.07
CA TYR A 81 -22.51 -3.34 -5.68
C TYR A 81 -23.96 -3.61 -5.28
N GLU A 82 -24.91 -2.91 -5.88
CA GLU A 82 -26.34 -3.19 -5.73
C GLU A 82 -26.71 -4.58 -6.26
N LYS A 83 -26.27 -4.90 -7.49
CA LYS A 83 -26.53 -6.21 -8.10
C LYS A 83 -25.87 -7.34 -7.28
N ILE A 84 -24.64 -7.18 -6.85
CA ILE A 84 -23.95 -8.21 -6.08
C ILE A 84 -24.68 -8.48 -4.76
N LYS A 85 -25.16 -7.43 -4.08
CA LYS A 85 -25.87 -7.60 -2.81
C LYS A 85 -27.16 -8.39 -2.92
N LEU A 86 -27.76 -8.43 -4.10
CA LEU A 86 -28.95 -9.24 -4.38
C LEU A 86 -28.64 -10.74 -4.54
N VAL A 87 -27.39 -11.10 -4.86
CA VAL A 87 -27.02 -12.48 -5.18
C VAL A 87 -25.97 -13.07 -4.22
N CYS A 88 -25.42 -12.25 -3.34
CA CYS A 88 -24.41 -12.67 -2.38
C CYS A 88 -24.52 -11.85 -1.10
N SER A 89 -24.80 -12.50 0.02
CA SER A 89 -25.02 -11.84 1.30
C SER A 89 -23.72 -11.43 1.99
N LYS A 90 -22.60 -12.15 1.77
CA LYS A 90 -21.32 -11.95 2.45
C LYS A 90 -20.25 -11.38 1.49
N ILE A 91 -20.04 -10.07 1.56
CA ILE A 91 -19.13 -9.33 0.69
C ILE A 91 -17.98 -8.73 1.53
N LEU A 92 -16.75 -9.07 1.19
CA LEU A 92 -15.52 -8.49 1.74
C LEU A 92 -14.87 -7.62 0.67
N LEU A 93 -14.84 -6.31 0.89
CA LEU A 93 -14.25 -5.36 -0.06
C LEU A 93 -12.81 -5.01 0.34
N PHE A 94 -11.86 -5.17 -0.57
CA PHE A 94 -10.53 -4.60 -0.49
C PHE A 94 -10.50 -3.35 -1.37
N HIS A 95 -10.69 -2.19 -0.73
CA HIS A 95 -10.66 -0.91 -1.41
C HIS A 95 -9.22 -0.37 -1.45
N LEU A 96 -8.60 -0.37 -2.63
CA LEU A 96 -7.20 0.00 -2.84
C LEU A 96 -7.02 1.44 -3.40
N GLY A 97 -7.92 2.35 -3.11
CA GLY A 97 -7.92 3.70 -3.69
C GLY A 97 -8.34 4.79 -2.72
N ASP A 98 -8.73 5.94 -3.29
CA ASP A 98 -9.18 7.14 -2.57
C ASP A 98 -8.08 7.77 -1.70
N GLU A 99 -6.92 8.08 -2.33
CA GLU A 99 -5.79 8.74 -1.66
C GLU A 99 -6.17 10.08 -1.02
N THR A 100 -7.11 10.80 -1.63
CA THR A 100 -7.58 12.10 -1.12
C THR A 100 -8.59 11.99 0.02
N GLY A 101 -9.23 10.81 0.20
CA GLY A 101 -10.31 10.62 1.16
C GLY A 101 -11.58 11.43 0.84
N SER A 102 -11.72 11.90 -0.41
CA SER A 102 -12.76 12.84 -0.83
C SER A 102 -14.08 12.19 -1.21
N TYR A 103 -14.11 10.89 -1.46
CA TYR A 103 -15.32 10.21 -1.90
C TYR A 103 -16.23 9.82 -0.73
N ASP A 104 -17.55 9.99 -0.94
CA ASP A 104 -18.54 9.38 -0.05
C ASP A 104 -18.77 7.92 -0.45
N LEU A 105 -18.24 7.02 0.36
CA LEU A 105 -18.31 5.58 0.16
C LEU A 105 -19.37 4.91 1.04
N SER A 106 -20.17 5.68 1.77
CA SER A 106 -21.14 5.18 2.74
C SER A 106 -22.10 4.16 2.12
N GLN A 107 -22.67 4.47 0.95
CA GLN A 107 -23.61 3.60 0.25
C GLN A 107 -22.99 2.26 -0.16
N ILE A 108 -21.72 2.24 -0.56
CA ILE A 108 -21.02 1.02 -0.98
C ILE A 108 -20.60 0.22 0.25
N TYR A 109 -20.01 0.88 1.24
CA TYR A 109 -19.55 0.22 2.47
C TYR A 109 -20.71 -0.38 3.25
N HIS A 110 -21.89 0.24 3.19
CA HIS A 110 -23.11 -0.32 3.78
C HIS A 110 -23.49 -1.67 3.17
N LYS A 111 -23.28 -1.88 1.88
CA LYS A 111 -23.58 -3.14 1.16
C LYS A 111 -22.56 -4.25 1.46
N CYS A 112 -21.37 -3.90 1.91
CA CYS A 112 -20.33 -4.86 2.25
C CYS A 112 -20.48 -5.37 3.68
N THR A 113 -20.13 -6.63 3.92
CA THR A 113 -20.04 -7.20 5.27
C THR A 113 -18.86 -6.63 6.03
N TYR A 114 -17.72 -6.49 5.34
CA TYR A 114 -16.50 -5.90 5.89
C TYR A 114 -15.67 -5.21 4.80
N VAL A 115 -14.93 -4.18 5.17
CA VAL A 115 -14.09 -3.41 4.25
C VAL A 115 -12.65 -3.37 4.76
N PHE A 116 -11.71 -3.72 3.90
CA PHE A 116 -10.28 -3.49 4.07
C PHE A 116 -9.89 -2.35 3.14
N ARG A 117 -9.41 -1.24 3.69
CA ARG A 117 -9.04 -0.10 2.84
C ARG A 117 -7.62 0.36 3.05
N THR A 118 -6.97 0.77 1.96
CA THR A 118 -5.75 1.59 1.98
C THR A 118 -6.10 3.06 2.21
N PHE A 119 -5.11 3.93 2.43
CA PHE A 119 -5.30 5.38 2.63
C PHE A 119 -6.35 5.71 3.69
N CYS A 120 -6.03 5.32 4.91
CA CYS A 120 -6.94 5.48 6.03
C CYS A 120 -7.08 6.96 6.42
N SER A 121 -8.30 7.47 6.41
CA SER A 121 -8.63 8.77 6.96
C SER A 121 -9.22 8.65 8.37
N ASN A 122 -9.27 9.76 9.10
CA ASN A 122 -9.73 9.80 10.49
C ASN A 122 -11.10 9.16 10.72
N LYS A 123 -12.01 9.30 9.75
CA LYS A 123 -13.38 8.73 9.83
C LYS A 123 -13.44 7.20 9.85
N TYR A 124 -12.33 6.52 9.51
CA TYR A 124 -12.29 5.07 9.41
C TYR A 124 -11.48 4.37 10.50
N PHE A 125 -10.68 5.10 11.29
CA PHE A 125 -9.87 4.46 12.34
C PHE A 125 -10.70 3.73 13.39
N ASP A 126 -11.84 4.32 13.76
CA ASP A 126 -12.72 3.80 14.80
C ASP A 126 -13.99 3.13 14.22
N ASN A 127 -13.99 2.80 12.94
CA ASN A 127 -15.14 2.18 12.28
C ASN A 127 -15.06 0.66 12.38
N GLU A 128 -15.98 0.04 13.09
CA GLU A 128 -16.02 -1.41 13.33
C GLU A 128 -16.10 -2.26 12.05
N LYS A 129 -16.66 -1.69 10.99
CA LYS A 129 -16.85 -2.35 9.68
C LYS A 129 -15.67 -2.15 8.74
N VAL A 130 -14.75 -1.23 9.06
CA VAL A 130 -13.64 -0.86 8.19
C VAL A 130 -12.30 -1.12 8.89
N LYS A 131 -11.45 -1.93 8.28
CA LYS A 131 -10.07 -2.12 8.70
C LYS A 131 -9.13 -1.38 7.76
N CYS A 132 -8.37 -0.45 8.30
CA CYS A 132 -7.26 0.15 7.59
C CYS A 132 -6.14 -0.87 7.40
N ILE A 133 -5.68 -1.02 6.17
CA ILE A 133 -4.59 -1.94 5.81
C ILE A 133 -3.46 -1.19 5.13
N PRO A 134 -2.22 -1.72 5.17
CA PRO A 134 -1.09 -1.18 4.43
C PRO A 134 -1.39 -1.03 2.95
N LEU A 135 -0.86 0.03 2.36
CA LEU A 135 -0.78 0.16 0.90
C LEU A 135 0.01 -1.01 0.29
N GLY A 136 0.95 -1.54 1.07
CA GLY A 136 1.81 -2.64 0.65
C GLY A 136 3.01 -2.18 -0.19
N TYR A 137 3.77 -3.15 -0.65
CA TYR A 137 4.94 -2.92 -1.51
C TYR A 137 4.60 -3.20 -2.97
N LYS A 138 5.34 -2.55 -3.88
CA LYS A 138 5.17 -2.76 -5.31
C LYS A 138 5.51 -4.20 -5.70
N SER A 139 4.67 -4.79 -6.56
CA SER A 139 4.87 -6.16 -7.06
C SER A 139 6.25 -6.34 -7.68
N GLY A 140 6.91 -7.43 -7.29
CA GLY A 140 8.28 -7.73 -7.72
C GLY A 140 9.38 -7.24 -6.79
N ILE A 141 9.09 -6.36 -5.83
CA ILE A 141 10.04 -6.01 -4.76
C ILE A 141 10.29 -7.24 -3.88
N VAL A 142 11.57 -7.59 -3.73
CA VAL A 142 12.01 -8.72 -2.91
C VAL A 142 13.31 -8.38 -2.16
N ASN A 143 13.44 -8.90 -0.94
CA ASN A 143 14.69 -8.80 -0.19
C ASN A 143 15.72 -9.81 -0.73
N LYS A 144 16.82 -9.32 -1.27
CA LYS A 144 17.92 -10.13 -1.82
C LYS A 144 18.94 -10.61 -0.78
N LYS A 145 18.65 -10.44 0.51
CA LYS A 145 19.45 -10.95 1.64
C LYS A 145 20.95 -10.71 1.47
N THR A 146 21.37 -9.47 1.44
CA THR A 146 22.79 -9.12 1.40
C THR A 146 23.43 -9.22 2.79
N SER A 147 24.68 -9.70 2.88
CA SER A 147 25.45 -9.71 4.12
C SER A 147 25.96 -8.32 4.53
N TYR A 148 26.01 -7.40 3.59
CA TYR A 148 26.50 -6.03 3.76
C TYR A 148 25.59 -5.02 3.06
N ARG A 149 25.21 -3.95 3.77
CA ARG A 149 24.43 -2.86 3.20
C ARG A 149 25.36 -1.72 2.80
N LYS A 150 25.47 -1.53 1.49
CA LYS A 150 26.38 -0.58 0.86
C LYS A 150 26.00 0.88 1.13
N TYR A 151 24.69 1.18 1.20
CA TYR A 151 24.19 2.55 1.27
C TYR A 151 23.68 2.87 2.68
N LYS A 152 24.11 4.01 3.21
CA LYS A 152 23.53 4.55 4.46
C LYS A 152 22.06 4.91 4.29
N TRP A 153 21.72 5.50 3.15
CA TRP A 153 20.33 5.77 2.78
C TRP A 153 20.15 5.73 1.27
N SER A 154 18.91 5.59 0.82
CA SER A 154 18.57 5.66 -0.59
C SER A 154 17.27 6.43 -0.82
N PHE A 155 17.15 7.02 -2.01
CA PHE A 155 15.92 7.67 -2.45
C PHE A 155 15.71 7.44 -3.95
N THR A 156 14.46 7.11 -4.32
CA THR A 156 14.05 7.01 -5.71
C THR A 156 12.72 7.73 -5.88
N GLY A 157 12.59 8.53 -6.94
CA GLY A 157 11.35 9.18 -7.30
C GLY A 157 11.46 10.68 -7.56
N THR A 158 10.30 11.31 -7.69
CA THR A 158 10.18 12.74 -8.03
C THR A 158 10.52 13.62 -6.83
N PRO A 159 11.47 14.57 -6.94
CA PRO A 159 11.90 15.40 -5.81
C PRO A 159 10.93 16.54 -5.46
N HIS A 160 10.06 16.95 -6.38
CA HIS A 160 9.22 18.15 -6.25
C HIS A 160 7.91 17.96 -5.47
N LYS A 161 7.82 16.92 -4.64
CA LYS A 161 6.60 16.60 -3.87
C LYS A 161 6.89 16.65 -2.39
N SER A 162 5.93 17.19 -1.60
CA SER A 162 6.00 17.17 -0.15
C SER A 162 7.35 17.73 0.37
N SER A 163 7.90 17.16 1.41
CA SER A 163 9.17 17.50 2.05
C SER A 163 10.42 16.93 1.37
N ARG A 164 10.29 16.33 0.17
CA ARG A 164 11.39 15.59 -0.49
C ARG A 164 12.59 16.47 -0.86
N HIS A 165 12.35 17.74 -1.14
CA HIS A 165 13.45 18.68 -1.40
C HIS A 165 14.31 18.89 -0.15
N ASP A 166 13.67 19.12 1.01
CA ASP A 166 14.35 19.23 2.31
C ASP A 166 15.06 17.92 2.68
N LEU A 167 14.40 16.77 2.52
CA LEU A 167 15.01 15.45 2.70
C LEU A 167 16.33 15.33 1.94
N LEU A 168 16.30 15.61 0.64
CA LEU A 168 17.47 15.47 -0.23
C LEU A 168 18.57 16.46 0.15
N PHE A 169 18.22 17.69 0.56
CA PHE A 169 19.15 18.67 1.04
C PHE A 169 19.83 18.20 2.34
N GLN A 170 19.06 17.83 3.35
CA GLN A 170 19.58 17.43 4.66
C GLN A 170 20.44 16.16 4.61
N LEU A 171 20.04 15.17 3.79
CA LEU A 171 20.76 13.89 3.75
C LEU A 171 21.92 13.86 2.75
N SER A 172 22.08 14.84 1.89
CA SER A 172 23.12 14.87 0.83
C SER A 172 24.56 14.73 1.35
N ALA A 173 24.82 15.19 2.58
CA ALA A 173 26.13 15.11 3.21
C ALA A 173 26.46 13.71 3.81
N ILE A 174 25.48 12.80 3.88
CA ILE A 174 25.68 11.46 4.42
C ILE A 174 26.01 10.49 3.28
N LYS A 175 27.21 9.94 3.30
CA LYS A 175 27.70 8.99 2.28
C LYS A 175 28.06 7.64 2.93
N PRO A 176 28.03 6.54 2.15
CA PRO A 176 27.53 6.42 0.77
C PRO A 176 26.00 6.40 0.70
N PHE A 177 25.43 6.91 -0.39
CA PHE A 177 24.00 6.88 -0.64
C PHE A 177 23.67 6.54 -2.10
N PHE A 178 22.44 6.09 -2.35
CA PHE A 178 21.87 5.96 -3.69
C PHE A 178 20.74 6.96 -3.88
N CYS A 179 20.75 7.71 -4.97
CA CYS A 179 19.70 8.69 -5.29
C CYS A 179 19.36 8.67 -6.78
N HIS A 180 18.15 8.24 -7.11
CA HIS A 180 17.62 8.29 -8.47
C HIS A 180 16.42 9.23 -8.51
N LYS A 181 16.62 10.41 -9.09
CA LYS A 181 15.60 11.45 -9.24
C LYS A 181 14.88 11.29 -10.57
N THR A 182 13.55 11.26 -10.53
CA THR A 182 12.72 11.28 -11.73
C THR A 182 12.15 12.68 -11.95
N GLU A 183 12.18 13.18 -13.19
CA GLU A 183 11.64 14.51 -13.54
C GLU A 183 10.12 14.56 -13.43
N LYS A 184 9.46 13.47 -13.84
CA LYS A 184 8.00 13.30 -13.81
C LYS A 184 7.65 11.94 -13.24
N PHE A 185 6.46 11.86 -12.64
CA PHE A 185 5.90 10.61 -12.17
C PHE A 185 5.86 9.57 -13.32
N ASN A 186 6.33 8.35 -13.04
CA ASN A 186 6.42 7.24 -14.00
C ASN A 186 7.33 7.46 -15.23
N LYS A 187 8.23 8.47 -15.24
CA LYS A 187 9.25 8.58 -16.26
C LYS A 187 10.62 8.23 -15.71
N LYS A 188 11.41 7.47 -16.48
CA LYS A 188 12.76 7.03 -16.10
C LYS A 188 12.83 6.39 -14.71
N ILE A 189 11.87 5.56 -14.40
CA ILE A 189 11.90 4.74 -13.17
C ILE A 189 12.95 3.64 -13.35
N ILE A 190 13.62 3.30 -12.25
CA ILE A 190 14.50 2.13 -12.23
C ILE A 190 13.67 0.86 -12.27
N GLU A 191 14.22 -0.19 -12.86
CA GLU A 191 13.57 -1.49 -12.92
C GLU A 191 13.37 -2.08 -11.52
N VAL A 192 12.31 -2.89 -11.36
CA VAL A 192 11.93 -3.44 -10.04
C VAL A 192 13.03 -4.30 -9.44
N ASN A 193 13.77 -5.04 -10.28
CA ASN A 193 14.90 -5.85 -9.82
C ASN A 193 16.04 -4.98 -9.32
N GLU A 194 16.39 -3.93 -10.04
CA GLU A 194 17.40 -2.95 -9.61
C GLU A 194 16.97 -2.23 -8.34
N MET A 195 15.69 -1.86 -8.23
CA MET A 195 15.15 -1.29 -7.00
C MET A 195 15.30 -2.26 -5.82
N SER A 196 15.04 -3.55 -6.02
CA SER A 196 15.22 -4.57 -4.99
C SER A 196 16.68 -4.69 -4.55
N ASP A 197 17.64 -4.58 -5.48
CA ASP A 197 19.08 -4.56 -5.18
C ASP A 197 19.45 -3.34 -4.34
N VAL A 198 19.00 -2.15 -4.74
CA VAL A 198 19.26 -0.90 -4.02
C VAL A 198 18.68 -0.96 -2.61
N LEU A 199 17.42 -1.35 -2.47
CA LEU A 199 16.74 -1.42 -1.17
C LEU A 199 17.40 -2.46 -0.26
N SER A 200 17.73 -3.66 -0.78
CA SER A 200 18.40 -4.69 0.00
C SER A 200 19.78 -4.25 0.48
N ALA A 201 20.45 -3.34 -0.24
CA ALA A 201 21.76 -2.78 0.09
C ALA A 201 21.67 -1.44 0.87
N THR A 202 20.50 -1.04 1.37
CA THR A 202 20.27 0.23 2.07
C THR A 202 20.00 0.01 3.55
N GLU A 203 20.64 0.79 4.44
CA GLU A 203 20.39 0.74 5.88
C GLU A 203 19.09 1.49 6.25
N PHE A 204 18.98 2.75 5.90
CA PHE A 204 17.84 3.61 6.22
C PHE A 204 17.08 4.00 4.96
N LEU A 205 15.77 3.83 4.95
CA LEU A 205 14.94 4.32 3.85
C LEU A 205 14.07 5.49 4.30
N PRO A 206 14.38 6.72 3.86
CA PRO A 206 13.51 7.87 4.05
C PRO A 206 12.17 7.66 3.31
N CYS A 207 11.08 7.75 4.05
CA CYS A 207 9.71 7.57 3.57
C CYS A 207 8.92 8.87 3.72
N PRO A 208 9.21 9.91 2.91
CA PRO A 208 8.46 11.17 2.95
C PRO A 208 7.01 10.92 2.55
N ASN A 209 6.13 11.75 3.08
CA ASN A 209 4.70 11.68 2.77
C ASN A 209 4.41 11.66 1.27
N GLY A 210 3.29 11.05 0.88
CA GLY A 210 2.74 11.13 -0.46
C GLY A 210 2.30 12.55 -0.81
N PHE A 211 1.61 12.71 -1.94
CA PHE A 211 1.17 14.04 -2.36
C PHE A 211 -0.06 14.51 -1.56
N PHE A 212 -1.01 13.63 -1.36
CA PHE A 212 -2.25 13.91 -0.60
C PHE A 212 -2.32 13.16 0.73
N HIS A 213 -1.59 12.07 0.85
CA HIS A 213 -1.71 11.17 1.98
C HIS A 213 -0.32 10.81 2.55
N PRO A 214 -0.17 10.63 3.87
CA PRO A 214 1.10 10.22 4.47
C PRO A 214 1.60 8.88 3.96
N ASP A 215 0.70 7.94 3.70
CA ASP A 215 1.04 6.57 3.32
C ASP A 215 1.66 6.46 1.92
N THR A 216 2.74 5.70 1.81
CA THR A 216 3.45 5.50 0.55
C THR A 216 4.01 4.08 0.44
N TYR A 217 4.17 3.56 -0.77
CA TYR A 217 4.81 2.27 -1.02
C TYR A 217 6.19 2.12 -0.36
N ARG A 218 6.96 3.22 -0.27
CA ARG A 218 8.32 3.22 0.29
C ARG A 218 8.41 2.64 1.68
N LEU A 219 7.44 2.93 2.55
CA LEU A 219 7.42 2.38 3.90
C LEU A 219 7.42 0.85 3.87
N TYR A 220 6.58 0.27 3.04
CA TYR A 220 6.40 -1.19 2.97
C TYR A 220 7.51 -1.86 2.17
N GLU A 221 8.05 -1.18 1.17
CA GLU A 221 9.25 -1.59 0.43
C GLU A 221 10.48 -1.60 1.36
N ALA A 222 10.60 -0.60 2.25
CA ALA A 222 11.63 -0.57 3.30
C ALA A 222 11.52 -1.81 4.19
N LEU A 223 10.33 -2.06 4.73
CA LEU A 223 10.08 -3.19 5.63
C LEU A 223 10.28 -4.55 4.94
N GLU A 224 9.85 -4.69 3.68
CA GLU A 224 10.04 -5.93 2.92
C GLU A 224 11.50 -6.22 2.62
N CYS A 225 12.30 -5.18 2.31
CA CYS A 225 13.74 -5.30 2.05
C CYS A 225 14.62 -5.20 3.29
N GLY A 226 14.04 -5.07 4.49
CA GLY A 226 14.77 -5.00 5.75
C GLY A 226 15.53 -3.70 5.99
N CYS A 227 15.15 -2.61 5.33
CA CYS A 227 15.62 -1.27 5.66
C CYS A 227 14.96 -0.76 6.94
N ILE A 228 15.59 0.20 7.60
CA ILE A 228 14.96 0.96 8.68
C ILE A 228 14.15 2.11 8.07
N PRO A 229 12.83 2.12 8.16
CA PRO A 229 12.02 3.22 7.62
C PRO A 229 12.12 4.45 8.52
N ILE A 230 12.29 5.63 7.90
CA ILE A 230 12.19 6.94 8.56
C ILE A 230 10.97 7.66 7.99
N VAL A 231 9.98 7.93 8.84
CA VAL A 231 8.70 8.53 8.45
C VAL A 231 8.48 9.89 9.09
N GLU A 232 7.81 10.78 8.37
CA GLU A 232 7.25 11.99 8.94
C GLU A 232 5.94 11.62 9.64
N ASN A 233 5.89 11.79 10.97
CA ASN A 233 4.73 11.36 11.75
C ASN A 233 3.71 12.48 11.95
N ALA A 234 3.31 13.12 10.84
CA ALA A 234 2.27 14.15 10.88
C ALA A 234 0.98 13.58 11.48
N TYR A 235 0.40 14.33 12.42
CA TYR A 235 -0.86 13.97 13.12
C TYR A 235 -0.85 12.58 13.77
N LYS A 236 0.34 12.03 14.09
CA LYS A 236 0.52 10.68 14.65
C LYS A 236 -0.13 9.58 13.78
N TYR A 237 -0.17 9.80 12.46
CA TYR A 237 -0.83 8.89 11.51
C TYR A 237 -0.35 7.45 11.66
N TYR A 238 0.97 7.24 11.65
CA TYR A 238 1.52 5.88 11.75
C TYR A 238 1.35 5.25 13.13
N ASP A 239 1.26 6.06 14.21
CA ASP A 239 0.98 5.53 15.54
C ASP A 239 -0.46 5.03 15.67
N ARG A 240 -1.40 5.71 15.02
CA ARG A 240 -2.80 5.28 14.96
C ARG A 240 -3.01 4.07 14.05
N LEU A 241 -2.36 4.07 12.90
CA LEU A 241 -2.49 2.97 11.92
C LEU A 241 -1.81 1.69 12.41
N TYR A 242 -0.65 1.82 13.07
CA TYR A 242 0.18 0.73 13.54
C TYR A 242 0.63 0.95 14.99
N PRO A 243 -0.22 0.63 15.96
CA PRO A 243 0.20 0.71 17.36
C PRO A 243 1.48 -0.09 17.62
N ASN A 244 2.42 0.50 18.38
CA ASN A 244 3.72 -0.12 18.70
C ASN A 244 4.61 -0.42 17.48
N ASN A 245 4.49 0.36 16.40
CA ASN A 245 5.39 0.23 15.27
C ASN A 245 6.82 0.70 15.63
N PRO A 246 7.87 0.07 15.08
CA PRO A 246 9.27 0.38 15.37
C PRO A 246 9.86 1.49 14.47
N PHE A 247 9.05 2.17 13.67
CA PHE A 247 9.54 3.14 12.70
C PHE A 247 10.26 4.29 13.37
N ILE A 248 11.31 4.81 12.74
CA ILE A 248 11.90 6.08 13.15
C ILE A 248 10.96 7.20 12.73
N LYS A 249 10.48 7.97 13.70
CA LYS A 249 9.54 9.06 13.50
C LYS A 249 10.26 10.39 13.69
N ILE A 250 10.14 11.25 12.73
CA ILE A 250 10.78 12.57 12.72
C ILE A 250 9.76 13.69 12.55
N GLY A 251 10.11 14.86 13.09
CA GLY A 251 9.41 16.10 12.81
C GLY A 251 9.99 16.84 11.61
N LYS A 252 11.31 16.76 11.44
CA LYS A 252 12.07 17.43 10.35
C LYS A 252 13.17 16.52 9.84
N TRP A 253 13.56 16.67 8.57
CA TRP A 253 14.61 15.82 7.95
C TRP A 253 16.00 16.02 8.54
N ILE A 254 16.28 17.15 9.19
CA ILE A 254 17.52 17.33 9.98
C ILE A 254 17.62 16.33 11.13
N ASP A 255 16.50 15.92 11.72
CA ASP A 255 16.50 14.90 12.79
C ASP A 255 16.96 13.55 12.22
N ALA A 256 16.51 13.20 11.01
CA ALA A 256 16.98 11.99 10.30
C ALA A 256 18.49 12.05 10.03
N GLN A 257 19.02 13.20 9.62
CA GLN A 257 20.46 13.39 9.42
C GLN A 257 21.23 13.06 10.70
N ASN A 258 20.80 13.61 11.83
CA ASN A 258 21.43 13.38 13.13
C ASN A 258 21.40 11.90 13.55
N ILE A 259 20.27 11.22 13.33
CA ILE A 259 20.11 9.80 13.62
C ILE A 259 21.07 8.95 12.78
N ILE A 260 21.08 9.14 11.47
CA ILE A 260 21.90 8.35 10.55
C ILE A 260 23.40 8.54 10.81
N LYS A 261 23.83 9.76 11.17
CA LYS A 261 25.24 10.08 11.49
C LYS A 261 25.71 9.44 12.80
N ASN A 262 24.84 9.39 13.81
CA ASN A 262 25.26 9.07 15.19
C ASN A 262 25.00 7.62 15.59
N TRP A 263 24.27 6.84 14.79
CA TRP A 263 24.02 5.44 15.13
C TRP A 263 25.22 4.56 14.72
N ASN A 264 25.66 3.75 15.67
CA ASN A 264 26.65 2.71 15.43
C ASN A 264 26.02 1.50 14.75
N ILE A 265 26.87 0.57 14.29
CA ILE A 265 26.44 -0.61 13.53
C ILE A 265 25.52 -1.54 14.34
N GLU A 266 25.77 -1.67 15.64
CA GLU A 266 24.99 -2.51 16.55
C GLU A 266 23.54 -1.98 16.65
N LYS A 267 23.39 -0.70 16.94
CA LYS A 267 22.08 -0.04 17.02
C LYS A 267 21.29 -0.10 15.70
N ILE A 268 22.00 0.01 14.57
CA ILE A 268 21.39 -0.14 13.24
C ILE A 268 20.86 -1.56 13.07
N LYS A 269 21.68 -2.58 13.40
CA LYS A 269 21.29 -3.97 13.29
C LYS A 269 20.09 -4.31 14.19
N ASP A 270 20.13 -3.91 15.45
CA ASP A 270 19.04 -4.12 16.39
C ASP A 270 17.72 -3.52 15.87
N LYS A 271 17.78 -2.31 15.33
CA LYS A 271 16.61 -1.65 14.75
C LYS A 271 16.11 -2.34 13.48
N GLN A 272 16.99 -2.85 12.64
CA GLN A 272 16.61 -3.65 11.46
C GLN A 272 15.89 -4.94 11.89
N ASP A 273 16.41 -5.64 12.89
CA ASP A 273 15.82 -6.87 13.41
C ASP A 273 14.44 -6.60 14.06
N GLU A 274 14.31 -5.49 14.79
CA GLU A 274 13.04 -5.04 15.34
C GLU A 274 11.99 -4.78 14.24
N CYS A 275 12.37 -4.03 13.19
CA CYS A 275 11.49 -3.75 12.04
C CYS A 275 11.10 -5.03 11.30
N ASN A 276 12.05 -5.93 11.04
CA ASN A 276 11.81 -7.20 10.36
C ASN A 276 10.87 -8.11 11.16
N LYS A 277 11.08 -8.23 12.47
CA LYS A 277 10.22 -9.01 13.36
C LYS A 277 8.81 -8.43 13.42
N TRP A 278 8.72 -7.12 13.56
CA TRP A 278 7.42 -6.43 13.58
C TRP A 278 6.65 -6.65 12.27
N TRP A 279 7.28 -6.44 11.11
CA TRP A 279 6.65 -6.59 9.80
C TRP A 279 6.17 -8.01 9.53
N LYS A 280 6.98 -9.00 9.87
CA LYS A 280 6.61 -10.42 9.77
C LYS A 280 5.38 -10.73 10.62
N ASN A 281 5.38 -10.30 11.88
CA ASN A 281 4.27 -10.52 12.80
C ASN A 281 3.01 -9.78 12.34
N TYR A 282 3.16 -8.55 11.85
CA TYR A 282 2.04 -7.78 11.31
C TYR A 282 1.36 -8.52 10.14
N LYS A 283 2.14 -9.02 9.18
CA LYS A 283 1.61 -9.81 8.04
C LYS A 283 0.85 -11.04 8.54
N ILE A 284 1.40 -11.79 9.48
CA ILE A 284 0.76 -13.01 10.05
C ILE A 284 -0.58 -12.66 10.72
N ASN A 285 -0.60 -11.59 11.52
CA ASN A 285 -1.80 -11.15 12.23
C ASN A 285 -2.88 -10.64 11.25
N LEU A 286 -2.49 -9.89 10.23
CA LEU A 286 -3.40 -9.40 9.20
C LEU A 286 -4.02 -10.58 8.42
N GLN A 287 -3.23 -11.57 8.03
CA GLN A 287 -3.71 -12.78 7.36
C GLN A 287 -4.72 -13.56 8.22
N ALA A 288 -4.44 -13.70 9.51
CA ALA A 288 -5.36 -14.36 10.44
C ALA A 288 -6.66 -13.56 10.59
N PHE A 289 -6.56 -12.25 10.72
CA PHE A 289 -7.71 -11.36 10.80
C PHE A 289 -8.59 -11.43 9.56
N ILE A 290 -8.00 -11.37 8.36
CA ILE A 290 -8.75 -11.48 7.09
C ILE A 290 -9.43 -12.85 7.00
N LYS A 291 -8.72 -13.94 7.32
CA LYS A 291 -9.27 -15.29 7.32
C LYS A 291 -10.51 -15.39 8.23
N ASN A 292 -10.43 -14.84 9.44
CA ASN A 292 -11.57 -14.86 10.37
C ASN A 292 -12.80 -14.11 9.83
N LYS A 293 -12.62 -13.12 8.94
CA LYS A 293 -13.73 -12.42 8.30
C LYS A 293 -14.35 -13.22 7.14
N THR A 294 -13.70 -14.29 6.67
CA THR A 294 -14.26 -15.17 5.63
C THR A 294 -15.08 -16.34 6.20
N ILE A 295 -15.02 -16.57 7.49
CA ILE A 295 -15.84 -17.53 8.22
C ILE A 295 -17.13 -16.85 8.69
#